data_d7a592be6cadbd73ee0c067083e2800d
#
_entry.id   d7a592be6cadbd73ee0c067083e2800d
#
_cell.length_a   1.000
_cell.length_b   1.000
_cell.length_c   1.000
_cell.angle_alpha   90.00
_cell.angle_beta   90.00
_cell.angle_gamma   90.00
#
_symmetry.space_group_name_H-M   'P 1'
#
loop_
_entity.id
_entity.type
_entity.pdbx_description
1 polymer ?
#
loop_
_entity_poly.entity_id
_entity_poly.type
_entity_poly.pdbx_seq_one_letter_code
_entity_poly.pdbx_strand_id
1 'polypeptide(L)'
;MTRCLVVLLVLSASIVRAQEPDAALLTRAKAILDRAPLIDAHNDLPSMLLERNDGDIAGLDLGVTHPELCADVPRLRSGGVGAQYWSVYTDSGNMKGNRSLHEAVRGFDVVLAVIRSRPELELALTADDVERIHRAGRIASLVGVEGGHMIEDSLAALRIFHTLGARYMTLTHWDNVAWADAATDRTERGGLSEFGESVVREMNRLGMFVDLSHVSPDTMRDALRVSRAPVIFSHSNAAAINPHPRNVPDDVLRLLSANGGVIHVNFIKEFVSPADSAWQKRRTAALEDLHARLENQKAVDDGIAAWEKANAHPGGTIADVADHIDHIRKVAGIDHIGIGADFYDTGASSMVPGLTDVSRYPYLFAELLRRGYSEDDLLKIAGRNHLRAMRRMEKVADSARPAATPARDERNR
;
A
#
# COMPACT_ATOMS: atom_id res chain seq x y z
N MET A 1 -44.33 16.67 -49.95
CA MET A 1 -43.34 17.43 -49.11
C MET A 1 -43.38 16.84 -47.70
N THR A 2 -42.53 15.86 -47.40
CA THR A 2 -42.49 15.16 -46.11
C THR A 2 -41.33 15.73 -45.30
N ARG A 3 -41.61 16.42 -44.22
CA ARG A 3 -40.60 16.97 -43.31
C ARG A 3 -40.12 15.86 -42.37
N CYS A 4 -38.88 15.42 -42.54
CA CYS A 4 -38.16 14.61 -41.54
C CYS A 4 -37.78 15.49 -40.34
N LEU A 5 -38.32 15.14 -39.18
CA LEU A 5 -37.94 15.73 -37.89
C LEU A 5 -36.69 14.96 -37.39
N VAL A 6 -35.52 15.60 -37.42
CA VAL A 6 -34.32 15.05 -36.80
C VAL A 6 -34.36 15.42 -35.33
N VAL A 7 -34.62 14.42 -34.47
CA VAL A 7 -34.47 14.56 -33.02
C VAL A 7 -33.00 14.37 -32.64
N LEU A 8 -32.33 15.48 -32.33
CA LEU A 8 -30.99 15.43 -31.70
C LEU A 8 -31.16 14.99 -30.24
N LEU A 9 -30.80 13.74 -29.95
CA LEU A 9 -30.58 13.30 -28.58
C LEU A 9 -29.24 13.92 -28.09
N VAL A 10 -29.34 14.97 -27.28
CA VAL A 10 -28.22 15.48 -26.51
C VAL A 10 -28.00 14.52 -25.33
N LEU A 11 -27.06 13.60 -25.47
CA LEU A 11 -26.52 12.84 -24.32
C LEU A 11 -25.72 13.81 -23.44
N SER A 12 -26.37 14.32 -22.39
CA SER A 12 -25.64 15.00 -21.30
C SER A 12 -24.80 13.98 -20.57
N ALA A 13 -23.49 13.97 -20.79
CA ALA A 13 -22.54 13.30 -19.96
C ALA A 13 -22.61 13.94 -18.56
N SER A 14 -23.27 13.27 -17.63
CA SER A 14 -23.27 13.64 -16.23
C SER A 14 -21.84 13.40 -15.70
N ILE A 15 -21.08 14.48 -15.53
CA ILE A 15 -19.85 14.43 -14.73
C ILE A 15 -20.31 14.02 -13.32
N VAL A 16 -20.02 12.79 -12.92
CA VAL A 16 -20.22 12.33 -11.54
C VAL A 16 -19.24 13.14 -10.68
N ARG A 17 -19.73 14.27 -10.19
CA ARG A 17 -19.01 15.05 -9.18
C ARG A 17 -19.01 14.19 -7.92
N ALA A 18 -17.82 13.85 -7.38
CA ALA A 18 -17.71 13.17 -6.09
C ALA A 18 -18.60 13.94 -5.09
N GLN A 19 -19.60 13.25 -4.55
CA GLN A 19 -20.52 13.86 -3.61
C GLN A 19 -19.73 14.14 -2.32
N GLU A 20 -19.60 15.42 -1.97
CA GLU A 20 -18.96 15.79 -0.70
C GLU A 20 -19.74 15.11 0.45
N PRO A 21 -19.04 14.49 1.42
CA PRO A 21 -19.72 13.84 2.53
C PRO A 21 -20.46 14.86 3.39
N ASP A 22 -21.46 14.39 4.11
CA ASP A 22 -22.16 15.20 5.11
C ASP A 22 -21.16 15.83 6.08
N ALA A 23 -21.23 17.16 6.24
CA ALA A 23 -20.29 17.92 7.06
C ALA A 23 -20.25 17.45 8.54
N ALA A 24 -21.39 16.98 9.08
CA ALA A 24 -21.46 16.45 10.43
C ALA A 24 -20.73 15.09 10.54
N LEU A 25 -20.89 14.21 9.52
CA LEU A 25 -20.18 12.96 9.46
C LEU A 25 -18.66 13.16 9.29
N LEU A 26 -18.27 14.14 8.46
CA LEU A 26 -16.87 14.49 8.27
C LEU A 26 -16.23 15.02 9.57
N THR A 27 -16.93 15.89 10.29
CA THR A 27 -16.49 16.40 11.60
C THR A 27 -16.35 15.26 12.61
N ARG A 28 -17.31 14.33 12.64
CA ARG A 28 -17.25 13.16 13.52
C ARG A 28 -16.12 12.21 13.14
N ALA A 29 -15.89 12.00 11.86
CA ALA A 29 -14.77 11.17 11.37
C ALA A 29 -13.42 11.73 11.84
N LYS A 30 -13.19 13.04 11.69
CA LYS A 30 -11.98 13.71 12.19
C LYS A 30 -11.80 13.52 13.69
N ALA A 31 -12.83 13.76 14.49
CA ALA A 31 -12.78 13.59 15.94
C ALA A 31 -12.48 12.12 16.38
N ILE A 32 -12.87 11.14 15.58
CA ILE A 32 -12.53 9.73 15.81
C ILE A 32 -11.05 9.49 15.50
N LEU A 33 -10.54 10.01 14.37
CA LEU A 33 -9.15 9.85 13.96
C LEU A 33 -8.16 10.53 14.92
N ASP A 34 -8.57 11.57 15.62
CA ASP A 34 -7.75 12.21 16.67
C ASP A 34 -7.52 11.31 17.90
N ARG A 35 -8.28 10.21 18.06
CA ARG A 35 -8.26 9.34 19.26
C ARG A 35 -7.36 8.11 19.15
N ALA A 36 -6.89 7.81 17.95
CA ALA A 36 -5.95 6.71 17.68
C ALA A 36 -5.13 7.06 16.44
N PRO A 37 -3.87 6.62 16.34
CA PRO A 37 -3.10 6.88 15.13
C PRO A 37 -3.79 6.23 13.94
N LEU A 38 -4.18 7.01 12.93
CA LEU A 38 -4.44 6.47 11.61
C LEU A 38 -3.10 5.98 11.05
N ILE A 39 -3.00 4.70 10.76
CA ILE A 39 -1.81 4.07 10.18
C ILE A 39 -2.10 3.83 8.70
N ASP A 40 -1.38 4.53 7.84
CA ASP A 40 -1.33 4.21 6.42
C ASP A 40 -0.13 3.29 6.16
N ALA A 41 -0.42 2.10 5.65
CA ALA A 41 0.58 1.04 5.53
C ALA A 41 1.43 1.13 4.25
N HIS A 42 1.17 2.10 3.33
CA HIS A 42 1.97 2.23 2.11
C HIS A 42 1.90 3.63 1.48
N ASN A 43 3.07 4.24 1.24
CA ASN A 43 3.19 5.53 0.56
C ASN A 43 4.56 5.66 -0.12
N ASP A 44 4.55 6.02 -1.40
CA ASP A 44 5.73 6.06 -2.27
C ASP A 44 6.34 7.45 -2.44
N LEU A 45 6.06 8.39 -1.55
CA LEU A 45 6.73 9.70 -1.61
C LEU A 45 8.26 9.58 -1.77
N PRO A 46 8.98 8.69 -1.02
CA PRO A 46 10.42 8.57 -1.20
C PRO A 46 10.82 8.09 -2.59
N SER A 47 10.07 7.17 -3.19
CA SER A 47 10.29 6.67 -4.55
C SER A 47 10.09 7.77 -5.58
N MET A 48 9.02 8.58 -5.43
CA MET A 48 8.81 9.76 -6.27
C MET A 48 9.98 10.74 -6.20
N LEU A 49 10.55 10.98 -5.02
CA LEU A 49 11.68 11.88 -4.83
C LEU A 49 12.95 11.29 -5.45
N LEU A 50 13.15 9.98 -5.32
CA LEU A 50 14.27 9.29 -5.95
C LEU A 50 14.23 9.40 -7.48
N GLU A 51 13.06 9.19 -8.08
CA GLU A 51 12.87 9.29 -9.54
C GLU A 51 13.00 10.71 -10.08
N ARG A 52 12.42 11.70 -9.38
CA ARG A 52 12.36 13.08 -9.88
C ARG A 52 13.67 13.84 -9.72
N ASN A 53 14.35 13.66 -8.59
CA ASN A 53 15.50 14.48 -8.18
C ASN A 53 16.71 13.62 -7.80
N ASP A 54 16.79 12.38 -8.29
CA ASP A 54 17.85 11.43 -7.92
C ASP A 54 17.98 11.23 -6.39
N GLY A 55 16.88 11.47 -5.67
CA GLY A 55 16.81 11.39 -4.21
C GLY A 55 17.33 12.62 -3.47
N ASP A 56 17.75 13.66 -4.17
CA ASP A 56 18.12 14.93 -3.53
C ASP A 56 16.87 15.65 -3.01
N ILE A 57 16.76 15.74 -1.69
CA ILE A 57 15.72 16.49 -0.98
C ILE A 57 16.22 17.82 -0.41
N ALA A 58 17.45 18.24 -0.76
CA ALA A 58 17.97 19.52 -0.33
C ALA A 58 17.08 20.67 -0.84
N GLY A 59 16.63 21.51 0.07
CA GLY A 59 15.71 22.61 -0.25
C GLY A 59 14.22 22.23 -0.33
N LEU A 60 13.85 20.95 -0.19
CA LEU A 60 12.46 20.53 -0.10
C LEU A 60 11.97 20.69 1.36
N ASP A 61 11.05 21.61 1.58
CA ASP A 61 10.41 21.80 2.88
C ASP A 61 9.05 21.09 2.94
N LEU A 62 9.03 19.84 3.39
CA LEU A 62 7.78 19.08 3.59
C LEU A 62 6.86 19.67 4.67
N GLY A 63 7.26 20.75 5.35
CA GLY A 63 6.42 21.50 6.29
C GLY A 63 5.42 22.45 5.62
N VAL A 64 5.47 22.62 4.31
CA VAL A 64 4.49 23.37 3.52
C VAL A 64 3.79 22.45 2.53
N THR A 65 2.65 22.90 1.99
CA THR A 65 1.88 22.07 1.05
C THR A 65 2.54 22.01 -0.34
N HIS A 66 2.71 20.80 -0.86
CA HIS A 66 3.26 20.47 -2.17
C HIS A 66 2.24 19.75 -3.04
N PRO A 67 1.40 20.47 -3.82
CA PRO A 67 0.37 19.83 -4.66
C PRO A 67 0.93 18.84 -5.69
N GLU A 68 2.21 18.99 -6.05
CA GLU A 68 2.94 18.12 -6.98
C GLU A 68 3.46 16.81 -6.34
N LEU A 69 3.34 16.67 -5.03
CA LEU A 69 3.71 15.46 -4.30
C LEU A 69 2.46 14.74 -3.78
N CYS A 70 2.57 13.45 -3.50
CA CYS A 70 1.47 12.67 -2.92
C CYS A 70 1.27 12.94 -1.42
N ALA A 71 2.29 13.43 -0.70
CA ALA A 71 2.22 13.71 0.73
C ALA A 71 3.10 14.91 1.13
N ASP A 72 2.68 15.60 2.18
CA ASP A 72 3.43 16.59 2.96
C ASP A 72 2.85 16.64 4.38
N VAL A 73 3.57 17.26 5.32
CA VAL A 73 3.17 17.29 6.74
C VAL A 73 1.81 17.96 6.96
N PRO A 74 1.48 19.13 6.33
CA PRO A 74 0.16 19.75 6.48
C PRO A 74 -0.99 18.82 6.04
N ARG A 75 -0.85 18.11 4.91
CA ARG A 75 -1.88 17.19 4.42
C ARG A 75 -1.97 15.90 5.23
N LEU A 76 -0.84 15.33 5.68
CA LEU A 76 -0.84 14.21 6.63
C LEU A 76 -1.60 14.54 7.91
N ARG A 77 -1.35 15.71 8.49
CA ARG A 77 -2.09 16.19 9.68
C ARG A 77 -3.58 16.41 9.39
N SER A 78 -3.91 17.04 8.26
CA SER A 78 -5.31 17.26 7.85
C SER A 78 -6.06 15.94 7.63
N GLY A 79 -5.36 14.89 7.20
CA GLY A 79 -5.89 13.55 7.04
C GLY A 79 -6.00 12.74 8.33
N GLY A 80 -5.47 13.25 9.45
CA GLY A 80 -5.45 12.53 10.73
C GLY A 80 -4.41 11.42 10.80
N VAL A 81 -3.38 11.45 9.92
CA VAL A 81 -2.34 10.41 9.88
C VAL A 81 -1.48 10.50 11.14
N GLY A 82 -1.50 9.45 11.93
CA GLY A 82 -0.68 9.29 13.13
C GLY A 82 0.56 8.42 12.89
N ALA A 83 0.52 7.57 11.85
CA ALA A 83 1.66 6.78 11.42
C ALA A 83 1.62 6.52 9.92
N GLN A 84 2.80 6.57 9.28
CA GLN A 84 2.97 6.36 7.84
C GLN A 84 4.10 5.37 7.59
N TYR A 85 3.82 4.33 6.80
CA TYR A 85 4.86 3.52 6.18
C TYR A 85 5.33 4.19 4.90
N TRP A 86 6.63 4.45 4.83
CA TRP A 86 7.32 4.95 3.66
C TRP A 86 7.94 3.78 2.90
N SER A 87 7.63 3.68 1.61
CA SER A 87 8.10 2.60 0.76
C SER A 87 9.55 2.82 0.33
N VAL A 88 10.37 1.77 0.48
CA VAL A 88 11.62 1.58 -0.25
C VAL A 88 11.27 0.70 -1.43
N TYR A 89 11.26 1.29 -2.61
CA TYR A 89 10.94 0.64 -3.86
C TYR A 89 12.06 0.82 -4.90
N THR A 90 12.22 -0.16 -5.76
CA THR A 90 13.01 -0.08 -6.98
C THR A 90 12.41 -0.97 -8.06
N ASP A 91 12.54 -0.56 -9.31
CA ASP A 91 12.01 -1.29 -10.46
C ASP A 91 12.61 -2.71 -10.54
N SER A 92 11.75 -3.70 -10.81
CA SER A 92 12.15 -5.11 -10.93
C SER A 92 13.08 -5.38 -12.11
N GLY A 93 13.14 -4.50 -13.10
CA GLY A 93 14.13 -4.52 -14.19
C GLY A 93 15.57 -4.48 -13.70
N ASN A 94 15.82 -3.95 -12.49
CA ASN A 94 17.14 -3.95 -11.84
C ASN A 94 17.65 -5.36 -11.51
N MET A 95 16.79 -6.38 -11.44
CA MET A 95 17.21 -7.78 -11.28
C MET A 95 18.15 -8.23 -12.39
N LYS A 96 17.93 -7.78 -13.63
CA LYS A 96 18.74 -8.18 -14.80
C LYS A 96 20.21 -7.71 -14.71
N GLY A 97 20.49 -6.72 -13.85
CA GLY A 97 21.82 -6.14 -13.69
C GLY A 97 22.43 -6.39 -12.31
N ASN A 98 21.78 -7.17 -11.44
CA ASN A 98 22.14 -7.30 -10.02
C ASN A 98 22.31 -5.92 -9.35
N ARG A 99 21.35 -5.03 -9.58
CA ARG A 99 21.37 -3.66 -9.04
C ARG A 99 20.28 -3.40 -8.02
N SER A 100 19.41 -4.38 -7.77
CA SER A 100 18.25 -4.20 -6.89
C SER A 100 18.66 -3.84 -5.46
N LEU A 101 19.68 -4.50 -4.91
CA LEU A 101 20.22 -4.18 -3.60
C LEU A 101 20.87 -2.79 -3.57
N HIS A 102 21.61 -2.40 -4.61
CA HIS A 102 22.22 -1.08 -4.71
C HIS A 102 21.14 0.03 -4.70
N GLU A 103 20.11 -0.13 -5.51
CA GLU A 103 19.01 0.86 -5.58
C GLU A 103 18.18 0.86 -4.28
N ALA A 104 17.99 -0.30 -3.63
CA ALA A 104 17.35 -0.36 -2.32
C ALA A 104 18.10 0.47 -1.26
N VAL A 105 19.45 0.43 -1.25
CA VAL A 105 20.26 1.25 -0.33
C VAL A 105 20.03 2.74 -0.57
N ARG A 106 19.92 3.18 -1.84
CA ARG A 106 19.55 4.57 -2.19
C ARG A 106 18.15 4.91 -1.70
N GLY A 107 17.18 4.00 -1.89
CA GLY A 107 15.82 4.16 -1.37
C GLY A 107 15.79 4.32 0.15
N PHE A 108 16.54 3.52 0.89
CA PHE A 108 16.67 3.68 2.35
C PHE A 108 17.25 5.04 2.74
N ASP A 109 18.26 5.54 2.03
CA ASP A 109 18.84 6.86 2.31
C ASP A 109 17.80 7.96 2.15
N VAL A 110 17.01 7.94 1.06
CA VAL A 110 15.92 8.90 0.82
C VAL A 110 14.85 8.80 1.89
N VAL A 111 14.36 7.60 2.24
CA VAL A 111 13.35 7.40 3.30
C VAL A 111 13.85 7.99 4.62
N LEU A 112 15.07 7.67 5.01
CA LEU A 112 15.64 8.17 6.26
C LEU A 112 15.92 9.68 6.21
N ALA A 113 16.24 10.24 5.05
CA ALA A 113 16.37 11.67 4.84
C ALA A 113 15.02 12.38 4.97
N VAL A 114 13.95 11.85 4.36
CA VAL A 114 12.58 12.35 4.53
C VAL A 114 12.19 12.39 6.00
N ILE A 115 12.41 11.30 6.74
CA ILE A 115 12.07 11.22 8.18
C ILE A 115 12.85 12.26 8.98
N ARG A 116 14.14 12.46 8.69
CA ARG A 116 14.99 13.43 9.40
C ARG A 116 14.75 14.88 8.99
N SER A 117 14.14 15.12 7.84
CA SER A 117 13.93 16.48 7.31
C SER A 117 12.97 17.32 8.15
N ARG A 118 12.12 16.69 8.98
CA ARG A 118 11.07 17.38 9.73
C ARG A 118 10.97 16.88 11.17
N PRO A 119 10.90 17.78 12.17
CA PRO A 119 10.71 17.39 13.57
C PRO A 119 9.34 16.74 13.84
N GLU A 120 8.36 16.93 12.95
CA GLU A 120 7.05 16.30 13.02
C GLU A 120 7.09 14.80 12.70
N LEU A 121 8.10 14.35 11.98
CA LEU A 121 8.30 12.94 11.62
C LEU A 121 9.31 12.29 12.57
N GLU A 122 9.03 11.08 13.04
CA GLU A 122 9.95 10.33 13.89
C GLU A 122 9.93 8.85 13.52
N LEU A 123 11.12 8.26 13.34
CA LEU A 123 11.26 6.84 13.06
C LEU A 123 10.68 5.99 14.20
N ALA A 124 9.76 5.10 13.88
CA ALA A 124 9.17 4.12 14.77
C ALA A 124 9.66 2.71 14.41
N LEU A 125 10.07 1.94 15.39
CA LEU A 125 10.57 0.58 15.22
C LEU A 125 9.67 -0.46 15.89
N THR A 126 8.79 -0.02 16.79
CA THR A 126 7.89 -0.87 17.57
C THR A 126 6.49 -0.29 17.63
N ALA A 127 5.50 -1.13 17.98
CA ALA A 127 4.14 -0.66 18.21
C ALA A 127 4.07 0.39 19.34
N ASP A 128 4.90 0.26 20.36
CA ASP A 128 4.97 1.22 21.46
C ASP A 128 5.60 2.56 21.01
N ASP A 129 6.56 2.53 20.06
CA ASP A 129 7.07 3.76 19.43
C ASP A 129 5.96 4.50 18.68
N VAL A 130 5.15 3.78 17.89
CA VAL A 130 4.02 4.40 17.16
C VAL A 130 3.09 5.13 18.12
N GLU A 131 2.68 4.49 19.22
CA GLU A 131 1.80 5.12 20.20
C GLU A 131 2.48 6.27 20.96
N ARG A 132 3.75 6.13 21.31
CA ARG A 132 4.53 7.18 21.99
C ARG A 132 4.66 8.42 21.13
N ILE A 133 5.02 8.25 19.87
CA ILE A 133 5.22 9.33 18.89
C ILE A 133 3.90 10.05 18.63
N HIS A 134 2.83 9.29 18.40
CA HIS A 134 1.50 9.86 18.19
C HIS A 134 1.01 10.65 19.41
N ARG A 135 1.18 10.12 20.62
CA ARG A 135 0.84 10.86 21.86
C ARG A 135 1.65 12.14 22.05
N ALA A 136 2.83 12.23 21.47
CA ALA A 136 3.66 13.43 21.44
C ALA A 136 3.23 14.44 20.35
N GLY A 137 2.14 14.19 19.61
CA GLY A 137 1.64 15.04 18.53
C GLY A 137 2.49 14.98 17.26
N ARG A 138 3.28 13.91 17.11
CA ARG A 138 4.11 13.66 15.92
C ARG A 138 3.58 12.50 15.11
N ILE A 139 4.09 12.34 13.89
CA ILE A 139 3.74 11.27 12.96
C ILE A 139 4.82 10.20 13.04
N ALA A 140 4.43 8.99 13.47
CA ALA A 140 5.33 7.84 13.48
C ALA A 140 5.64 7.43 12.04
N SER A 141 6.91 7.39 11.70
CA SER A 141 7.40 7.01 10.38
C SER A 141 8.00 5.61 10.44
N LEU A 142 7.44 4.70 9.66
CA LEU A 142 7.91 3.33 9.54
C LEU A 142 8.48 3.10 8.13
N VAL A 143 9.30 2.08 7.98
CA VAL A 143 9.90 1.74 6.69
C VAL A 143 9.35 0.40 6.21
N GLY A 144 8.85 0.38 4.97
CA GLY A 144 8.46 -0.81 4.26
C GLY A 144 9.37 -1.04 3.05
N VAL A 145 9.66 -2.29 2.73
CA VAL A 145 10.41 -2.67 1.52
C VAL A 145 9.44 -3.29 0.54
N GLU A 146 9.29 -2.70 -0.64
CA GLU A 146 8.32 -3.15 -1.63
C GLU A 146 8.99 -3.97 -2.73
N GLY A 147 9.23 -5.23 -2.44
CA GLY A 147 9.71 -6.22 -3.40
C GLY A 147 10.92 -7.02 -2.91
N GLY A 148 10.73 -8.34 -2.81
CA GLY A 148 11.76 -9.28 -2.38
C GLY A 148 12.95 -9.41 -3.32
N HIS A 149 12.84 -8.92 -4.55
CA HIS A 149 13.97 -8.83 -5.48
C HIS A 149 15.13 -7.99 -4.93
N MET A 150 14.84 -7.04 -4.03
CA MET A 150 15.84 -6.17 -3.44
C MET A 150 16.81 -6.86 -2.48
N ILE A 151 16.46 -8.05 -1.97
CA ILE A 151 17.43 -8.82 -1.16
C ILE A 151 18.43 -9.62 -2.01
N GLU A 152 18.25 -9.70 -3.34
CA GLU A 152 19.13 -10.45 -4.25
C GLU A 152 19.44 -11.86 -3.71
N ASP A 153 18.40 -12.60 -3.32
CA ASP A 153 18.43 -13.96 -2.75
C ASP A 153 19.33 -14.11 -1.49
N SER A 154 19.50 -13.01 -0.74
CA SER A 154 20.39 -12.95 0.43
C SER A 154 19.65 -12.68 1.74
N LEU A 155 19.59 -13.66 2.65
CA LEU A 155 19.10 -13.44 4.02
C LEU A 155 19.96 -12.43 4.80
N ALA A 156 21.22 -12.22 4.40
CA ALA A 156 22.07 -11.20 5.01
C ALA A 156 21.57 -9.79 4.64
N ALA A 157 21.18 -9.56 3.37
CA ALA A 157 20.58 -8.30 2.95
C ALA A 157 19.26 -8.03 3.70
N LEU A 158 18.40 -9.06 3.85
CA LEU A 158 17.17 -8.95 4.65
C LEU A 158 17.45 -8.49 6.10
N ARG A 159 18.48 -9.06 6.75
CA ARG A 159 18.89 -8.66 8.10
C ARG A 159 19.37 -7.21 8.16
N ILE A 160 20.10 -6.76 7.15
CA ILE A 160 20.57 -5.36 7.06
C ILE A 160 19.37 -4.43 6.85
N PHE A 161 18.41 -4.76 6.00
CA PHE A 161 17.19 -3.97 5.82
C PHE A 161 16.42 -3.79 7.14
N HIS A 162 16.28 -4.88 7.92
CA HIS A 162 15.68 -4.79 9.25
C HIS A 162 16.48 -3.85 10.18
N THR A 163 17.82 -3.91 10.15
CA THR A 163 18.70 -3.02 10.93
C THR A 163 18.57 -1.56 10.52
N LEU A 164 18.33 -1.27 9.22
CA LEU A 164 18.06 0.06 8.70
C LEU A 164 16.64 0.57 9.03
N GLY A 165 15.81 -0.24 9.67
CA GLY A 165 14.50 0.15 10.17
C GLY A 165 13.31 -0.46 9.44
N ALA A 166 13.50 -1.30 8.41
CA ALA A 166 12.39 -1.96 7.73
C ALA A 166 11.55 -2.81 8.71
N ARG A 167 10.23 -2.69 8.63
CA ARG A 167 9.27 -3.43 9.45
C ARG A 167 8.31 -4.30 8.65
N TYR A 168 8.32 -4.19 7.33
CA TYR A 168 7.80 -5.21 6.43
C TYR A 168 8.68 -5.35 5.19
N MET A 169 8.52 -6.47 4.47
CA MET A 169 8.96 -6.63 3.09
C MET A 169 7.88 -7.38 2.31
N THR A 170 7.49 -6.82 1.16
CA THR A 170 6.63 -7.50 0.19
C THR A 170 7.47 -8.55 -0.54
N LEU A 171 6.95 -9.80 -0.65
CA LEU A 171 7.78 -10.91 -1.13
C LEU A 171 8.09 -10.82 -2.64
N THR A 172 7.23 -10.20 -3.42
CA THR A 172 7.45 -9.88 -4.86
C THR A 172 6.97 -8.45 -5.14
N HIS A 173 7.17 -7.95 -6.37
CA HIS A 173 6.46 -6.78 -6.91
C HIS A 173 5.69 -7.18 -8.16
N TRP A 174 5.91 -6.56 -9.33
CA TRP A 174 5.21 -6.90 -10.58
C TRP A 174 5.67 -8.22 -11.19
N ASP A 175 6.95 -8.57 -11.00
CA ASP A 175 7.58 -9.76 -11.58
C ASP A 175 7.90 -10.80 -10.50
N ASN A 176 8.01 -12.06 -10.93
CA ASN A 176 8.47 -13.15 -10.10
C ASN A 176 9.90 -12.89 -9.58
N VAL A 177 10.19 -13.36 -8.39
CA VAL A 177 11.55 -13.54 -7.91
C VAL A 177 11.95 -15.01 -7.99
N ALA A 178 13.26 -15.30 -7.80
CA ALA A 178 13.74 -16.68 -7.88
C ALA A 178 13.06 -17.64 -6.89
N TRP A 179 12.31 -17.16 -5.90
CA TRP A 179 11.77 -17.95 -4.80
C TRP A 179 10.29 -17.71 -4.49
N ALA A 180 9.59 -16.84 -5.25
CA ALA A 180 8.16 -16.57 -5.07
C ALA A 180 7.53 -16.06 -6.37
N ASP A 181 6.28 -16.45 -6.63
CA ASP A 181 5.49 -15.98 -7.76
C ASP A 181 4.71 -14.70 -7.42
N ALA A 182 4.77 -13.73 -8.36
CA ALA A 182 3.99 -12.48 -8.31
C ALA A 182 2.57 -12.70 -8.83
N ALA A 183 1.65 -11.81 -8.45
CA ALA A 183 0.25 -11.85 -8.89
C ALA A 183 0.07 -11.50 -10.37
N THR A 184 0.99 -10.72 -10.93
CA THR A 184 0.90 -10.12 -12.26
C THR A 184 1.81 -10.77 -13.29
N ASP A 185 2.65 -11.71 -12.88
CA ASP A 185 3.50 -12.49 -13.77
C ASP A 185 2.93 -13.90 -13.99
N ARG A 186 3.52 -14.65 -14.91
CA ARG A 186 3.14 -16.04 -15.17
C ARG A 186 3.52 -16.93 -13.97
N THR A 187 2.70 -17.88 -13.64
CA THR A 187 3.05 -18.88 -12.63
C THR A 187 4.26 -19.70 -13.08
N GLU A 188 5.33 -19.67 -12.29
CA GLU A 188 6.55 -20.45 -12.55
C GLU A 188 6.79 -21.54 -11.50
N ARG A 189 6.47 -21.26 -10.23
CA ARG A 189 6.77 -22.13 -9.09
C ARG A 189 5.54 -22.73 -8.43
N GLY A 190 4.40 -22.04 -8.56
CA GLY A 190 3.17 -22.41 -7.87
C GLY A 190 3.22 -22.03 -6.37
N GLY A 191 3.89 -20.93 -6.03
CA GLY A 191 4.00 -20.42 -4.68
C GLY A 191 5.43 -20.10 -4.22
N LEU A 192 5.80 -20.48 -3.00
CA LEU A 192 7.13 -20.29 -2.42
C LEU A 192 8.05 -21.49 -2.72
N SER A 193 9.32 -21.21 -3.03
CA SER A 193 10.39 -22.21 -2.95
C SER A 193 10.83 -22.46 -1.50
N GLU A 194 11.68 -23.45 -1.24
CA GLU A 194 12.30 -23.68 0.08
C GLU A 194 13.07 -22.46 0.59
N PHE A 195 13.72 -21.70 -0.30
CA PHE A 195 14.37 -20.44 0.07
C PHE A 195 13.34 -19.38 0.43
N GLY A 196 12.22 -19.26 -0.32
CA GLY A 196 11.12 -18.36 0.01
C GLY A 196 10.50 -18.66 1.37
N GLU A 197 10.31 -19.94 1.73
CA GLU A 197 9.92 -20.31 3.09
C GLU A 197 10.95 -19.91 4.14
N SER A 198 12.25 -19.98 3.80
CA SER A 198 13.34 -19.54 4.70
C SER A 198 13.32 -18.03 4.89
N VAL A 199 13.00 -17.24 3.85
CA VAL A 199 12.78 -15.79 3.94
C VAL A 199 11.62 -15.48 4.92
N VAL A 200 10.48 -16.14 4.79
CA VAL A 200 9.33 -15.97 5.70
C VAL A 200 9.71 -16.29 7.16
N ARG A 201 10.42 -17.39 7.39
CA ARG A 201 10.89 -17.76 8.74
C ARG A 201 11.86 -16.75 9.32
N GLU A 202 12.79 -16.22 8.50
CA GLU A 202 13.75 -15.20 8.93
C GLU A 202 13.07 -13.87 9.24
N MET A 203 12.08 -13.45 8.45
CA MET A 203 11.26 -12.26 8.74
C MET A 203 10.55 -12.41 10.10
N ASN A 204 9.95 -13.58 10.37
CA ASN A 204 9.34 -13.85 11.68
C ASN A 204 10.36 -13.76 12.82
N ARG A 205 11.59 -14.30 12.63
CA ARG A 205 12.67 -14.26 13.63
C ARG A 205 13.13 -12.84 13.91
N LEU A 206 13.16 -11.98 12.87
CA LEU A 206 13.59 -10.58 12.99
C LEU A 206 12.51 -9.70 13.66
N GLY A 207 11.25 -10.05 13.61
CA GLY A 207 10.14 -9.16 13.94
C GLY A 207 9.84 -8.19 12.80
N MET A 208 9.70 -8.73 11.61
CA MET A 208 9.36 -8.05 10.37
C MET A 208 8.12 -8.68 9.77
N PHE A 209 7.12 -7.89 9.43
CA PHE A 209 5.93 -8.40 8.77
C PHE A 209 6.26 -8.99 7.40
N VAL A 210 5.73 -10.18 7.14
CA VAL A 210 5.61 -10.72 5.79
C VAL A 210 4.46 -10.00 5.11
N ASP A 211 4.76 -9.22 4.08
CA ASP A 211 3.75 -8.52 3.30
C ASP A 211 3.41 -9.32 2.05
N LEU A 212 2.11 -9.54 1.87
CA LEU A 212 1.54 -10.37 0.81
C LEU A 212 0.85 -9.56 -0.29
N SER A 213 0.98 -8.23 -0.30
CA SER A 213 0.62 -7.44 -1.47
C SER A 213 1.49 -7.89 -2.66
N HIS A 214 1.02 -7.77 -3.89
CA HIS A 214 1.70 -8.16 -5.13
C HIS A 214 1.93 -9.66 -5.37
N VAL A 215 1.83 -10.54 -4.39
CA VAL A 215 2.17 -11.96 -4.57
C VAL A 215 1.00 -12.77 -5.15
N SER A 216 1.32 -13.86 -5.84
CA SER A 216 0.31 -14.78 -6.38
C SER A 216 -0.55 -15.41 -5.27
N PRO A 217 -1.78 -15.86 -5.56
CA PRO A 217 -2.62 -16.53 -4.56
C PRO A 217 -1.96 -17.77 -3.94
N ASP A 218 -1.13 -18.50 -4.68
CA ASP A 218 -0.41 -19.66 -4.16
C ASP A 218 0.71 -19.23 -3.21
N THR A 219 1.44 -18.16 -3.55
CA THR A 219 2.42 -17.54 -2.64
C THR A 219 1.75 -17.02 -1.35
N MET A 220 0.53 -16.43 -1.44
CA MET A 220 -0.24 -16.02 -0.26
C MET A 220 -0.53 -17.20 0.67
N ARG A 221 -1.00 -18.33 0.11
CA ARG A 221 -1.33 -19.54 0.88
C ARG A 221 -0.10 -20.16 1.53
N ASP A 222 1.00 -20.25 0.79
CA ASP A 222 2.24 -20.80 1.31
C ASP A 222 2.83 -19.94 2.42
N ALA A 223 2.87 -18.62 2.25
CA ALA A 223 3.35 -17.70 3.28
C ALA A 223 2.50 -17.77 4.55
N LEU A 224 1.15 -17.85 4.42
CA LEU A 224 0.24 -18.02 5.55
C LEU A 224 0.42 -19.37 6.26
N ARG A 225 0.76 -20.44 5.53
CA ARG A 225 1.08 -21.75 6.09
C ARG A 225 2.39 -21.75 6.89
N VAL A 226 3.40 -21.01 6.40
CA VAL A 226 4.75 -20.99 6.98
C VAL A 226 4.88 -19.99 8.12
N SER A 227 4.22 -18.84 8.02
CA SER A 227 4.35 -17.75 8.98
C SER A 227 3.76 -18.10 10.35
N ARG A 228 4.55 -17.92 11.39
CA ARG A 228 4.13 -18.03 12.81
C ARG A 228 3.65 -16.69 13.39
N ALA A 229 4.01 -15.59 12.73
CA ALA A 229 3.59 -14.25 13.07
C ALA A 229 2.41 -13.82 12.19
N PRO A 230 1.60 -12.85 12.61
CA PRO A 230 0.63 -12.20 11.72
C PRO A 230 1.34 -11.67 10.47
N VAL A 231 0.72 -11.90 9.31
CA VAL A 231 1.14 -11.30 8.04
C VAL A 231 0.33 -10.04 7.76
N ILE A 232 0.76 -9.24 6.80
CA ILE A 232 -0.04 -8.11 6.29
C ILE A 232 -0.24 -8.23 4.78
N PHE A 233 -1.24 -7.53 4.30
CA PHE A 233 -1.30 -6.99 2.95
C PHE A 233 -1.20 -5.48 3.13
N SER A 234 -0.08 -4.89 2.74
CA SER A 234 0.18 -3.46 2.97
C SER A 234 -0.73 -2.55 2.15
N HIS A 235 -1.18 -3.00 0.96
CA HIS A 235 -2.06 -2.27 0.05
C HIS A 235 -2.76 -3.23 -0.93
N SER A 236 -3.88 -3.82 -0.53
CA SER A 236 -4.65 -4.76 -1.38
C SER A 236 -6.14 -4.71 -1.09
N ASN A 237 -6.95 -5.20 -2.03
CA ASN A 237 -8.42 -5.19 -1.97
C ASN A 237 -9.00 -6.60 -2.08
N ALA A 238 -10.33 -6.74 -2.12
CA ALA A 238 -11.02 -8.03 -2.23
C ALA A 238 -11.28 -8.43 -3.70
N ALA A 239 -10.82 -9.60 -4.11
CA ALA A 239 -11.01 -10.11 -5.47
C ALA A 239 -12.49 -10.40 -5.81
N ALA A 240 -13.32 -10.69 -4.81
CA ALA A 240 -14.75 -10.90 -5.01
C ALA A 240 -15.51 -9.63 -5.44
N ILE A 241 -14.98 -8.45 -5.12
CA ILE A 241 -15.55 -7.16 -5.56
C ILE A 241 -15.00 -6.77 -6.93
N ASN A 242 -13.68 -6.89 -7.12
CA ASN A 242 -13.02 -6.64 -8.39
C ASN A 242 -11.99 -7.76 -8.68
N PRO A 243 -12.21 -8.63 -9.68
CA PRO A 243 -11.36 -9.78 -9.97
C PRO A 243 -10.05 -9.35 -10.66
N HIS A 244 -9.34 -8.42 -10.02
CA HIS A 244 -8.00 -7.98 -10.43
C HIS A 244 -6.94 -8.88 -9.78
N PRO A 245 -5.82 -9.26 -10.47
CA PRO A 245 -4.77 -10.12 -9.91
C PRO A 245 -4.19 -9.59 -8.59
N ARG A 246 -4.14 -8.27 -8.41
CA ARG A 246 -3.64 -7.60 -7.18
C ARG A 246 -4.56 -7.77 -5.98
N ASN A 247 -5.79 -8.25 -6.16
CA ASN A 247 -6.80 -8.38 -5.11
C ASN A 247 -6.81 -9.77 -4.49
N VAL A 248 -7.20 -9.85 -3.24
CA VAL A 248 -7.07 -11.04 -2.39
C VAL A 248 -8.32 -11.92 -2.48
N PRO A 249 -8.17 -13.23 -2.78
CA PRO A 249 -9.28 -14.19 -2.80
C PRO A 249 -9.88 -14.44 -1.41
N ASP A 250 -11.16 -14.80 -1.34
CA ASP A 250 -11.91 -15.02 -0.09
C ASP A 250 -11.35 -16.16 0.78
N ASP A 251 -10.80 -17.21 0.17
CA ASP A 251 -10.17 -18.30 0.93
C ASP A 251 -8.91 -17.80 1.64
N VAL A 252 -8.13 -16.91 0.99
CA VAL A 252 -6.96 -16.27 1.59
C VAL A 252 -7.37 -15.28 2.69
N LEU A 253 -8.46 -14.52 2.52
CA LEU A 253 -9.00 -13.64 3.56
C LEU A 253 -9.39 -14.43 4.83
N ARG A 254 -9.93 -15.65 4.68
CA ARG A 254 -10.23 -16.53 5.82
C ARG A 254 -8.94 -17.04 6.51
N LEU A 255 -7.92 -17.40 5.72
CA LEU A 255 -6.61 -17.77 6.26
C LEU A 255 -5.93 -16.60 6.98
N LEU A 256 -6.02 -15.39 6.45
CA LEU A 256 -5.53 -14.15 7.10
C LEU A 256 -6.17 -13.96 8.47
N SER A 257 -7.50 -14.15 8.57
CA SER A 257 -8.22 -14.06 9.83
C SER A 257 -7.71 -15.08 10.86
N ALA A 258 -7.52 -16.33 10.46
CA ALA A 258 -6.97 -17.38 11.32
C ALA A 258 -5.52 -17.08 11.76
N ASN A 259 -4.71 -16.48 10.87
CA ASN A 259 -3.33 -16.06 11.17
C ASN A 259 -3.28 -14.87 12.15
N GLY A 260 -4.33 -14.06 12.22
CA GLY A 260 -4.39 -12.82 13.00
C GLY A 260 -3.80 -11.59 12.28
N GLY A 261 -3.59 -11.69 10.98
CA GLY A 261 -3.06 -10.65 10.13
C GLY A 261 -4.04 -9.51 9.81
N VAL A 262 -3.62 -8.58 8.95
CA VAL A 262 -4.40 -7.39 8.55
C VAL A 262 -4.23 -7.14 7.06
N ILE A 263 -5.35 -6.88 6.36
CA ILE A 263 -5.35 -6.37 5.01
C ILE A 263 -5.62 -4.86 5.02
N HIS A 264 -4.73 -4.08 4.42
CA HIS A 264 -4.85 -2.63 4.32
C HIS A 264 -5.41 -2.28 2.94
N VAL A 265 -6.56 -1.62 2.95
CA VAL A 265 -7.33 -1.35 1.73
C VAL A 265 -6.69 -0.24 0.92
N ASN A 266 -6.51 -0.49 -0.36
CA ASN A 266 -5.89 0.35 -1.37
C ASN A 266 -6.91 1.28 -2.05
N PHE A 267 -6.47 2.45 -2.53
CA PHE A 267 -7.34 3.45 -3.16
C PHE A 267 -7.12 3.61 -4.68
N ILE A 268 -6.27 2.80 -5.29
CA ILE A 268 -6.07 2.84 -6.74
C ILE A 268 -7.34 2.34 -7.45
N LYS A 269 -7.90 3.18 -8.29
CA LYS A 269 -9.20 2.95 -8.93
C LYS A 269 -9.24 1.68 -9.78
N GLU A 270 -8.12 1.28 -10.40
CA GLU A 270 -8.02 0.05 -11.16
C GLU A 270 -8.23 -1.19 -10.28
N PHE A 271 -7.74 -1.16 -9.03
CA PHE A 271 -7.89 -2.28 -8.09
C PHE A 271 -9.21 -2.23 -7.33
N VAL A 272 -9.81 -1.04 -7.25
CA VAL A 272 -11.10 -0.80 -6.57
C VAL A 272 -12.29 -1.05 -7.50
N SER A 273 -12.28 -0.48 -8.71
CA SER A 273 -13.45 -0.45 -9.60
C SER A 273 -13.37 -1.49 -10.73
N PRO A 274 -14.30 -2.45 -10.83
CA PRO A 274 -14.37 -3.36 -11.99
C PRO A 274 -14.50 -2.63 -13.32
N ALA A 275 -15.20 -1.50 -13.34
CA ALA A 275 -15.36 -0.68 -14.54
C ALA A 275 -14.04 -0.04 -14.96
N ASP A 276 -13.26 0.44 -14.00
CA ASP A 276 -11.95 1.00 -14.25
C ASP A 276 -10.96 -0.08 -14.70
N SER A 277 -10.91 -1.21 -14.02
CA SER A 277 -10.09 -2.38 -14.42
C SER A 277 -10.39 -2.82 -15.86
N ALA A 278 -11.66 -2.86 -16.26
CA ALA A 278 -12.05 -3.16 -17.63
C ALA A 278 -11.64 -2.06 -18.62
N TRP A 279 -11.67 -0.79 -18.21
CA TRP A 279 -11.21 0.33 -19.02
C TRP A 279 -9.69 0.27 -19.22
N GLN A 280 -8.90 0.03 -18.17
CA GLN A 280 -7.45 -0.12 -18.24
C GLN A 280 -7.03 -1.25 -19.19
N LYS A 281 -7.69 -2.41 -19.12
CA LYS A 281 -7.43 -3.52 -20.06
C LYS A 281 -7.64 -3.11 -21.52
N ARG A 282 -8.73 -2.37 -21.83
CA ARG A 282 -8.97 -1.86 -23.18
C ARG A 282 -7.95 -0.80 -23.60
N ARG A 283 -7.52 0.05 -22.66
CA ARG A 283 -6.49 1.06 -22.89
C ARG A 283 -5.14 0.42 -23.24
N THR A 284 -4.73 -0.58 -22.46
CA THR A 284 -3.51 -1.35 -22.71
C THR A 284 -3.54 -2.03 -24.10
N ALA A 285 -4.64 -2.70 -24.45
CA ALA A 285 -4.80 -3.30 -25.76
C ALA A 285 -4.76 -2.28 -26.90
N ALA A 286 -5.34 -1.08 -26.69
CA ALA A 286 -5.27 0.00 -27.69
C ALA A 286 -3.85 0.56 -27.82
N LEU A 287 -3.10 0.67 -26.73
CA LEU A 287 -1.71 1.10 -26.73
C LEU A 287 -0.81 0.09 -27.45
N GLU A 288 -0.97 -1.21 -27.19
CA GLU A 288 -0.25 -2.29 -27.87
C GLU A 288 -0.51 -2.28 -29.38
N ASP A 289 -1.77 -2.10 -29.81
CA ASP A 289 -2.14 -1.99 -31.21
C ASP A 289 -1.53 -0.73 -31.86
N LEU A 290 -1.47 0.42 -31.16
CA LEU A 290 -0.78 1.61 -31.64
C LEU A 290 0.73 1.39 -31.81
N HIS A 291 1.40 0.77 -30.84
CA HIS A 291 2.82 0.42 -30.93
C HIS A 291 3.12 -0.56 -32.08
N ALA A 292 2.22 -1.51 -32.36
CA ALA A 292 2.38 -2.46 -33.45
C ALA A 292 2.26 -1.80 -34.84
N ARG A 293 1.54 -0.67 -34.95
CA ARG A 293 1.25 0.01 -36.24
C ARG A 293 2.06 1.27 -36.47
N LEU A 294 2.62 1.89 -35.44
CA LEU A 294 3.25 3.20 -35.50
C LEU A 294 4.69 3.10 -34.99
N GLU A 295 5.64 3.56 -35.81
CA GLU A 295 7.07 3.60 -35.45
C GLU A 295 7.46 4.83 -34.62
N ASN A 296 6.64 5.89 -34.66
CA ASN A 296 6.93 7.17 -34.03
C ASN A 296 6.20 7.27 -32.68
N GLN A 297 6.96 7.41 -31.58
CA GLN A 297 6.42 7.53 -30.22
C GLN A 297 5.37 8.65 -30.08
N LYS A 298 5.64 9.83 -30.69
CA LYS A 298 4.68 10.94 -30.66
C LYS A 298 3.33 10.56 -31.30
N ALA A 299 3.35 9.78 -32.39
CA ALA A 299 2.11 9.32 -33.03
C ALA A 299 1.36 8.31 -32.15
N VAL A 300 2.08 7.49 -31.39
CA VAL A 300 1.49 6.59 -30.36
C VAL A 300 0.85 7.41 -29.26
N ASP A 301 1.54 8.41 -28.72
CA ASP A 301 1.05 9.29 -27.67
C ASP A 301 -0.20 10.07 -28.09
N ASP A 302 -0.18 10.64 -29.30
CA ASP A 302 -1.34 11.34 -29.88
C ASP A 302 -2.52 10.37 -30.10
N GLY A 303 -2.24 9.13 -30.52
CA GLY A 303 -3.23 8.08 -30.75
C GLY A 303 -3.90 7.61 -29.46
N ILE A 304 -3.14 7.37 -28.39
CA ILE A 304 -3.71 6.96 -27.10
C ILE A 304 -4.50 8.10 -26.47
N ALA A 305 -4.03 9.36 -26.57
CA ALA A 305 -4.77 10.51 -26.09
C ALA A 305 -6.12 10.69 -26.82
N ALA A 306 -6.15 10.44 -28.15
CA ALA A 306 -7.39 10.43 -28.90
C ALA A 306 -8.35 9.29 -28.48
N TRP A 307 -7.81 8.10 -28.21
CA TRP A 307 -8.57 6.97 -27.69
C TRP A 307 -9.17 7.28 -26.32
N GLU A 308 -8.41 7.82 -25.38
CA GLU A 308 -8.86 8.22 -24.05
C GLU A 308 -9.97 9.28 -24.11
N LYS A 309 -9.84 10.25 -25.02
CA LYS A 309 -10.87 11.26 -25.27
C LYS A 309 -12.19 10.64 -25.77
N ALA A 310 -12.10 9.59 -26.59
CA ALA A 310 -13.26 8.88 -27.13
C ALA A 310 -13.85 7.87 -26.14
N ASN A 311 -13.07 7.40 -25.18
CA ASN A 311 -13.43 6.43 -24.16
C ASN A 311 -13.30 7.05 -22.78
N ALA A 312 -14.32 7.78 -22.33
CA ALA A 312 -14.27 8.46 -21.04
C ALA A 312 -13.91 7.48 -19.91
N HIS A 313 -12.98 7.92 -19.06
CA HIS A 313 -12.50 7.15 -17.90
C HIS A 313 -13.68 7.00 -16.91
N PRO A 314 -14.03 5.75 -16.49
CA PRO A 314 -15.18 5.54 -15.61
C PRO A 314 -14.93 6.03 -14.19
N GLY A 315 -13.66 6.03 -13.76
CA GLY A 315 -13.30 6.33 -12.38
C GLY A 315 -13.78 5.26 -11.41
N GLY A 316 -13.69 5.59 -10.13
CA GLY A 316 -14.27 4.85 -9.01
C GLY A 316 -14.86 5.87 -8.05
N THR A 317 -15.42 5.42 -6.93
CA THR A 317 -15.98 6.27 -5.89
C THR A 317 -15.48 5.85 -4.51
N ILE A 318 -15.60 6.74 -3.51
CA ILE A 318 -15.35 6.40 -2.10
C ILE A 318 -16.24 5.22 -1.66
N ALA A 319 -17.45 5.12 -2.22
CA ALA A 319 -18.35 4.01 -1.94
C ALA A 319 -17.78 2.67 -2.44
N ASP A 320 -17.12 2.64 -3.61
CA ASP A 320 -16.49 1.41 -4.10
C ASP A 320 -15.36 0.95 -3.17
N VAL A 321 -14.55 1.87 -2.61
CA VAL A 321 -13.55 1.53 -1.59
C VAL A 321 -14.23 0.96 -0.33
N ALA A 322 -15.32 1.57 0.11
CA ALA A 322 -16.08 1.09 1.25
C ALA A 322 -16.75 -0.27 1.00
N ASP A 323 -17.09 -0.62 -0.26
CA ASP A 323 -17.62 -1.94 -0.64
C ASP A 323 -16.57 -3.04 -0.42
N HIS A 324 -15.29 -2.77 -0.71
CA HIS A 324 -14.20 -3.68 -0.36
C HIS A 324 -14.09 -3.88 1.16
N ILE A 325 -14.19 -2.79 1.94
CA ILE A 325 -14.16 -2.86 3.40
C ILE A 325 -15.33 -3.68 3.94
N ASP A 326 -16.55 -3.47 3.42
CA ASP A 326 -17.74 -4.25 3.79
C ASP A 326 -17.55 -5.74 3.50
N HIS A 327 -17.01 -6.07 2.31
CA HIS A 327 -16.75 -7.46 1.93
C HIS A 327 -15.70 -8.12 2.82
N ILE A 328 -14.56 -7.45 3.05
CA ILE A 328 -13.50 -7.96 3.93
C ILE A 328 -14.02 -8.12 5.36
N ARG A 329 -14.82 -7.16 5.87
CA ARG A 329 -15.49 -7.28 7.17
C ARG A 329 -16.35 -8.55 7.26
N LYS A 330 -17.10 -8.84 6.19
CA LYS A 330 -17.96 -10.03 6.12
C LYS A 330 -17.17 -11.34 6.09
N VAL A 331 -16.03 -11.39 5.42
CA VAL A 331 -15.25 -12.61 5.18
C VAL A 331 -14.20 -12.86 6.26
N ALA A 332 -13.41 -11.84 6.60
CA ALA A 332 -12.31 -11.94 7.56
C ALA A 332 -12.65 -11.38 8.94
N GLY A 333 -13.62 -10.48 9.04
CA GLY A 333 -13.99 -9.79 10.28
C GLY A 333 -13.33 -8.42 10.42
N ILE A 334 -13.95 -7.57 11.26
CA ILE A 334 -13.56 -6.18 11.48
C ILE A 334 -12.13 -6.03 12.05
N ASP A 335 -11.63 -7.03 12.74
CA ASP A 335 -10.32 -7.02 13.39
C ASP A 335 -9.14 -7.21 12.41
N HIS A 336 -9.44 -7.40 11.11
CA HIS A 336 -8.46 -7.73 10.08
C HIS A 336 -8.36 -6.69 8.96
N ILE A 337 -8.87 -5.47 9.17
CA ILE A 337 -8.91 -4.38 8.19
C ILE A 337 -8.04 -3.22 8.65
N GLY A 338 -7.29 -2.63 7.72
CA GLY A 338 -6.53 -1.39 7.88
C GLY A 338 -6.60 -0.53 6.62
N ILE A 339 -5.82 0.53 6.57
CA ILE A 339 -5.68 1.46 5.43
C ILE A 339 -4.25 1.39 4.90
N GLY A 340 -4.11 1.23 3.58
CA GLY A 340 -2.84 1.29 2.85
C GLY A 340 -3.11 1.88 1.48
N ALA A 341 -3.15 3.21 1.40
CA ALA A 341 -3.75 3.94 0.29
C ALA A 341 -3.01 3.75 -1.03
N ASP A 342 -1.69 3.52 -0.97
CA ASP A 342 -0.84 3.32 -2.14
C ASP A 342 -0.69 4.59 -2.99
N PHE A 343 -0.39 5.72 -2.33
CA PHE A 343 -0.10 6.98 -3.01
C PHE A 343 1.30 6.97 -3.62
N TYR A 344 1.39 6.85 -4.95
CA TYR A 344 2.65 6.83 -5.71
C TYR A 344 2.80 7.97 -6.72
N ASP A 345 1.73 8.70 -7.01
CA ASP A 345 1.73 9.86 -7.90
C ASP A 345 1.02 11.07 -7.27
N THR A 346 0.68 12.07 -8.06
CA THR A 346 -0.10 13.23 -7.60
C THR A 346 -1.56 12.91 -7.26
N GLY A 347 -1.98 11.66 -7.37
CA GLY A 347 -3.28 11.14 -6.99
C GLY A 347 -4.42 11.39 -7.98
N ALA A 348 -4.28 12.36 -8.89
CA ALA A 348 -5.38 12.75 -9.77
C ALA A 348 -5.68 11.70 -10.86
N SER A 349 -4.64 10.97 -11.31
CA SER A 349 -4.75 10.03 -12.44
C SER A 349 -5.07 8.60 -12.02
N SER A 350 -4.58 8.16 -10.87
CA SER A 350 -4.63 6.76 -10.41
C SER A 350 -5.61 6.51 -9.27
N MET A 351 -5.81 7.50 -8.39
CA MET A 351 -6.62 7.35 -7.19
C MET A 351 -8.11 7.53 -7.45
N VAL A 352 -8.92 6.89 -6.61
CA VAL A 352 -10.36 7.11 -6.56
C VAL A 352 -10.67 8.59 -6.33
N PRO A 353 -11.53 9.23 -7.16
CA PRO A 353 -11.98 10.60 -6.95
C PRO A 353 -12.51 10.83 -5.53
N GLY A 354 -11.98 11.86 -4.87
CA GLY A 354 -12.29 12.16 -3.47
C GLY A 354 -11.31 11.55 -2.45
N LEU A 355 -10.44 10.60 -2.88
CA LEU A 355 -9.35 10.02 -2.07
C LEU A 355 -8.00 10.21 -2.78
N THR A 356 -7.72 11.42 -3.26
CA THR A 356 -6.60 11.71 -4.16
C THR A 356 -5.29 12.06 -3.47
N ASP A 357 -5.30 12.28 -2.16
CA ASP A 357 -4.09 12.54 -1.37
C ASP A 357 -4.30 12.21 0.11
N VAL A 358 -3.22 12.25 0.88
CA VAL A 358 -3.18 11.89 2.31
C VAL A 358 -4.09 12.74 3.22
N SER A 359 -4.68 13.83 2.75
CA SER A 359 -5.62 14.64 3.53
C SER A 359 -7.05 14.07 3.51
N ARG A 360 -7.31 13.07 2.67
CA ARG A 360 -8.65 12.62 2.33
C ARG A 360 -9.18 11.42 3.12
N TYR A 361 -8.40 10.83 3.98
CA TYR A 361 -8.87 9.71 4.82
C TYR A 361 -10.17 10.00 5.59
N PRO A 362 -10.39 11.20 6.17
CA PRO A 362 -11.66 11.48 6.86
C PRO A 362 -12.91 11.33 5.98
N TYR A 363 -12.77 11.45 4.65
CA TYR A 363 -13.88 11.26 3.71
C TYR A 363 -14.32 9.79 3.62
N LEU A 364 -13.36 8.85 3.59
CA LEU A 364 -13.67 7.42 3.67
C LEU A 364 -14.30 7.07 5.02
N PHE A 365 -13.77 7.60 6.12
CA PHE A 365 -14.31 7.35 7.46
C PHE A 365 -15.72 7.94 7.63
N ALA A 366 -16.02 9.09 7.00
CA ALA A 366 -17.39 9.64 6.94
C ALA A 366 -18.34 8.71 6.17
N GLU A 367 -17.91 8.11 5.07
CA GLU A 367 -18.68 7.11 4.32
C GLU A 367 -18.94 5.86 5.17
N LEU A 368 -17.94 5.36 5.90
CA LEU A 368 -18.11 4.21 6.80
C LEU A 368 -19.09 4.53 7.94
N LEU A 369 -19.07 5.76 8.51
CA LEU A 369 -20.08 6.23 9.46
C LEU A 369 -21.46 6.24 8.85
N ARG A 370 -21.61 6.72 7.61
CA ARG A 370 -22.88 6.69 6.87
C ARG A 370 -23.42 5.28 6.68
N ARG A 371 -22.52 4.29 6.53
CA ARG A 371 -22.85 2.85 6.45
C ARG A 371 -23.15 2.21 7.80
N GLY A 372 -23.06 2.94 8.90
CA GLY A 372 -23.39 2.45 10.24
C GLY A 372 -22.24 1.74 10.97
N TYR A 373 -21.00 1.96 10.56
CA TYR A 373 -19.84 1.50 11.35
C TYR A 373 -19.81 2.22 12.70
N SER A 374 -19.53 1.49 13.76
CA SER A 374 -19.35 2.04 15.09
C SER A 374 -18.01 2.80 15.20
N GLU A 375 -17.89 3.66 16.21
CA GLU A 375 -16.60 4.34 16.49
C GLU A 375 -15.50 3.34 16.81
N ASP A 376 -15.81 2.24 17.49
CA ASP A 376 -14.82 1.18 17.78
C ASP A 376 -14.37 0.48 16.51
N ASP A 377 -15.29 0.18 15.57
CA ASP A 377 -14.93 -0.37 14.26
C ASP A 377 -13.96 0.57 13.53
N LEU A 378 -14.23 1.88 13.52
CA LEU A 378 -13.38 2.87 12.85
C LEU A 378 -12.00 2.99 13.52
N LEU A 379 -11.92 2.96 14.84
CA LEU A 379 -10.65 2.97 15.56
C LEU A 379 -9.83 1.69 15.30
N LYS A 380 -10.50 0.54 15.09
CA LYS A 380 -9.85 -0.69 14.67
C LYS A 380 -9.24 -0.55 13.27
N ILE A 381 -10.04 -0.08 12.30
CA ILE A 381 -9.59 0.16 10.92
C ILE A 381 -8.47 1.20 10.87
N ALA A 382 -8.60 2.29 11.64
CA ALA A 382 -7.60 3.36 11.66
C ALA A 382 -6.20 2.85 12.03
N GLY A 383 -6.06 2.00 13.06
CA GLY A 383 -4.72 1.55 13.44
C GLY A 383 -4.67 0.48 14.52
N ARG A 384 -5.73 0.29 15.33
CA ARG A 384 -5.68 -0.68 16.43
C ARG A 384 -5.44 -2.11 15.94
N ASN A 385 -5.97 -2.49 14.77
CA ASN A 385 -5.75 -3.79 14.17
C ASN A 385 -4.29 -3.99 13.79
N HIS A 386 -3.68 -3.00 13.15
CA HIS A 386 -2.26 -3.03 12.80
C HIS A 386 -1.38 -3.12 14.05
N LEU A 387 -1.60 -2.27 15.06
CA LEU A 387 -0.83 -2.29 16.31
C LEU A 387 -0.96 -3.62 17.06
N ARG A 388 -2.15 -4.23 17.06
CA ARG A 388 -2.37 -5.57 17.61
C ARG A 388 -1.51 -6.62 16.88
N ALA A 389 -1.52 -6.59 15.55
CA ALA A 389 -0.73 -7.50 14.72
C ALA A 389 0.79 -7.27 14.94
N MET A 390 1.22 -6.00 15.00
CA MET A 390 2.62 -5.63 15.22
C MET A 390 3.13 -6.14 16.58
N ARG A 391 2.40 -5.93 17.66
CA ARG A 391 2.76 -6.47 18.99
C ARG A 391 2.85 -8.00 19.00
N ARG A 392 1.96 -8.68 18.25
CA ARG A 392 2.03 -10.14 18.15
C ARG A 392 3.24 -10.60 17.35
N MET A 393 3.58 -9.90 16.28
CA MET A 393 4.81 -10.15 15.49
C MET A 393 6.07 -9.97 16.37
N GLU A 394 6.16 -8.88 17.13
CA GLU A 394 7.24 -8.61 18.07
C GLU A 394 7.40 -9.74 19.12
N LYS A 395 6.28 -10.20 19.69
CA LYS A 395 6.29 -11.34 20.64
C LYS A 395 6.80 -12.64 20.02
N VAL A 396 6.46 -12.90 18.75
CA VAL A 396 6.98 -14.08 18.02
C VAL A 396 8.49 -13.97 17.88
N ALA A 397 9.00 -12.80 17.48
CA ALA A 397 10.44 -12.55 17.35
C ALA A 397 11.18 -12.69 18.69
N ASP A 398 10.63 -12.14 19.77
CA ASP A 398 11.22 -12.25 21.10
C ASP A 398 11.32 -13.71 21.57
N SER A 399 10.30 -14.52 21.28
CA SER A 399 10.32 -15.95 21.61
C SER A 399 11.30 -16.77 20.75
N ALA A 400 11.68 -16.26 19.59
CA ALA A 400 12.64 -16.90 18.68
C ALA A 400 14.10 -16.50 18.95
N ARG A 401 14.34 -15.47 19.78
CA ARG A 401 15.70 -15.11 20.20
C ARG A 401 16.28 -16.22 21.10
N PRO A 402 17.55 -16.68 20.88
CA PRO A 402 18.19 -17.55 21.84
C PRO A 402 18.18 -16.88 23.22
N ALA A 403 17.88 -17.65 24.27
CA ALA A 403 18.04 -17.15 25.63
C ALA A 403 19.47 -16.61 25.78
N ALA A 404 19.59 -15.35 26.22
CA ALA A 404 20.91 -14.75 26.45
C ALA A 404 21.67 -15.70 27.35
N THR A 405 22.80 -16.25 26.84
CA THR A 405 23.72 -17.02 27.71
C THR A 405 24.16 -16.03 28.78
N PRO A 406 23.97 -16.32 30.08
CA PRO A 406 24.45 -15.43 31.13
C PRO A 406 25.90 -15.14 30.88
N ALA A 407 26.30 -13.86 30.88
CA ALA A 407 27.71 -13.50 30.76
C ALA A 407 28.49 -14.31 31.81
N ARG A 408 29.41 -15.14 31.36
CA ARG A 408 30.33 -15.80 32.31
C ARG A 408 31.07 -14.70 33.06
N ASP A 409 30.90 -14.73 34.38
CA ASP A 409 31.64 -13.82 35.26
C ASP A 409 33.16 -14.18 35.15
N GLU A 410 33.90 -13.42 34.32
CA GLU A 410 35.34 -13.59 34.11
C GLU A 410 36.17 -13.11 35.28
N ARG A 411 35.56 -12.87 36.44
CA ARG A 411 36.25 -12.39 37.65
C ARG A 411 36.92 -13.49 38.50
N ASN A 412 37.03 -14.72 37.97
CA ASN A 412 37.76 -15.82 38.63
C ASN A 412 38.75 -16.46 37.65
N ARG A 413 39.77 -15.75 37.27
CA ARG A 413 41.08 -16.27 36.88
C ARG A 413 42.20 -15.42 37.47
#